data_cc88646197d033ec2f01576e3e604e5b
#
_entry.id   cc88646197d033ec2f01576e3e604e5b
#
_cell.length_a   1.000
_cell.length_b   1.000
_cell.length_c   1.000
_cell.angle_alpha   90.00
_cell.angle_beta   90.00
_cell.angle_gamma   90.00
#
_symmetry.space_group_name_H-M   'P 1'
#
loop_
_entity.id
_entity.type
_entity.pdbx_description
1 polymer ?
#
loop_
_entity_poly.entity_id
_entity_poly.type
_entity_poly.pdbx_seq_one_letter_code
_entity_poly.pdbx_strand_id
1 'polypeptide(L)'
;MPYVSSNYATNPRAPEGDWACTRTSSLGPFTDHPAANQRHNPDFCGQCVSYVTTVCPDLPVSTGRWSQGTQVKGDTAIAAGTAIATFDANGQYVGHAAIYVKQDAVGIHVYDQWITGAGKAVGARVIRWNGSGVSNYGDGFYVVE
;
A
#
# COMPACT_ATOMS: atom_id res chain seq x y z
N MET A 1 -14.11 -10.11 -3.08
CA MET A 1 -14.36 -9.29 -1.87
C MET A 1 -13.16 -8.42 -1.61
N PRO A 2 -13.32 -7.08 -1.52
CA PRO A 2 -12.19 -6.22 -1.19
C PRO A 2 -11.70 -6.43 0.25
N TYR A 3 -10.44 -6.10 0.46
CA TYR A 3 -9.82 -6.14 1.79
C TYR A 3 -9.83 -4.73 2.35
N VAL A 4 -10.37 -4.56 3.55
CA VAL A 4 -10.58 -3.24 4.16
C VAL A 4 -9.95 -3.21 5.54
N SER A 5 -9.05 -2.23 5.76
CA SER A 5 -8.45 -2.00 7.07
C SER A 5 -9.39 -1.17 7.94
N SER A 6 -9.53 -1.56 9.21
CA SER A 6 -10.28 -0.79 10.19
C SER A 6 -9.41 0.20 10.97
N ASN A 7 -8.09 0.15 10.81
CA ASN A 7 -7.16 0.93 11.64
C ASN A 7 -5.90 1.37 10.90
N TYR A 8 -5.99 1.62 9.60
CA TYR A 8 -4.80 1.91 8.79
C TYR A 8 -3.97 3.09 9.30
N ALA A 9 -4.61 4.06 9.97
CA ALA A 9 -3.92 5.25 10.49
C ALA A 9 -3.52 5.12 11.97
N THR A 10 -3.96 4.06 12.65
CA THR A 10 -3.75 3.89 14.09
C THR A 10 -3.20 2.50 14.46
N ASN A 11 -2.78 1.72 13.48
CA ASN A 11 -2.24 0.38 13.71
C ASN A 11 -0.88 0.49 14.42
N PRO A 12 -0.70 -0.13 15.60
CA PRO A 12 0.55 -0.01 16.35
C PRO A 12 1.76 -0.65 15.66
N ARG A 13 1.54 -1.52 14.67
CA ARG A 13 2.60 -2.13 13.88
C ARG A 13 2.97 -1.31 12.64
N ALA A 14 2.21 -0.26 12.35
CA ALA A 14 2.43 0.61 11.22
C ALA A 14 2.09 2.07 11.57
N PRO A 15 2.73 2.64 12.62
CA PRO A 15 2.46 4.02 13.03
C PRO A 15 2.86 5.00 11.94
N GLU A 16 2.12 6.08 11.82
CA GLU A 16 2.48 7.16 10.91
C GLU A 16 3.85 7.72 11.26
N GLY A 17 4.70 7.88 10.23
CA GLY A 17 6.07 8.35 10.42
C GLY A 17 7.09 7.23 10.64
N ASP A 18 6.63 6.01 10.89
CA ASP A 18 7.51 4.85 11.06
C ASP A 18 7.49 3.97 9.79
N TRP A 19 8.40 3.01 9.77
CA TRP A 19 8.56 2.06 8.66
C TRP A 19 8.05 0.69 9.10
N ALA A 20 7.01 0.21 8.43
CA ALA A 20 6.41 -1.08 8.76
C ALA A 20 7.16 -2.22 8.07
N CYS A 21 7.34 -3.33 8.80
CA CYS A 21 7.82 -4.59 8.24
C CYS A 21 6.63 -5.51 7.96
N THR A 22 6.86 -6.61 7.26
CA THR A 22 5.77 -7.57 7.02
C THR A 22 5.21 -8.07 8.36
N ARG A 23 3.90 -8.34 8.41
CA ARG A 23 3.24 -8.72 9.66
C ARG A 23 3.76 -10.02 10.27
N THR A 24 4.44 -10.85 9.48
CA THR A 24 5.04 -12.11 9.96
C THR A 24 6.46 -11.90 10.50
N SER A 25 7.03 -10.71 10.36
CA SER A 25 8.36 -10.40 10.88
C SER A 25 8.30 -10.12 12.37
N SER A 26 9.38 -10.48 13.06
CA SER A 26 9.60 -10.07 14.45
C SER A 26 10.18 -8.66 14.56
N LEU A 27 10.58 -8.06 13.43
CA LEU A 27 11.17 -6.72 13.38
C LEU A 27 10.10 -5.64 13.23
N GLY A 28 10.51 -4.41 13.54
CA GLY A 28 9.71 -3.22 13.31
C GLY A 28 8.56 -3.03 14.29
N PRO A 29 7.85 -1.90 14.17
CA PRO A 29 8.17 -0.83 13.21
C PRO A 29 9.45 -0.09 13.57
N PHE A 30 10.11 0.50 12.57
CA PHE A 30 11.34 1.26 12.76
C PHE A 30 11.06 2.75 12.63
N THR A 31 11.71 3.56 13.49
CA THR A 31 11.65 5.03 13.38
C THR A 31 12.60 5.56 12.31
N ASP A 32 13.70 4.84 12.08
CA ASP A 32 14.69 5.22 11.08
C ASP A 32 14.53 4.38 9.81
N HIS A 33 15.06 4.88 8.70
CA HIS A 33 15.08 4.18 7.41
C HIS A 33 15.70 2.78 7.59
N PRO A 34 15.01 1.71 7.24
CA PRO A 34 15.52 0.35 7.44
C PRO A 34 16.86 0.11 6.74
N ALA A 35 17.71 -0.67 7.39
CA ALA A 35 18.98 -1.10 6.81
C ALA A 35 18.75 -2.05 5.63
N ALA A 36 19.71 -2.14 4.72
CA ALA A 36 19.57 -2.94 3.51
C ALA A 36 19.17 -4.39 3.78
N ASN A 37 19.74 -5.01 4.83
CA ASN A 37 19.43 -6.39 5.18
C ASN A 37 18.04 -6.58 5.80
N GLN A 38 17.33 -5.50 6.10
CA GLN A 38 15.97 -5.54 6.66
C GLN A 38 14.89 -5.33 5.60
N ARG A 39 15.27 -4.93 4.39
CA ARG A 39 14.33 -4.55 3.30
C ARG A 39 13.91 -5.72 2.42
N HIS A 40 14.44 -6.89 2.66
CA HIS A 40 14.25 -8.09 1.84
C HIS A 40 13.64 -9.21 2.67
N ASN A 41 13.41 -10.37 2.04
CA ASN A 41 12.90 -11.55 2.71
C ASN A 41 13.81 -11.90 3.91
N PRO A 42 13.27 -12.22 5.09
CA PRO A 42 11.84 -12.41 5.38
C PRO A 42 11.10 -11.16 5.89
N ASP A 43 11.78 -10.05 6.10
CA ASP A 43 11.23 -8.92 6.87
C ASP A 43 10.57 -7.86 5.99
N PHE A 44 11.09 -7.62 4.80
CA PHE A 44 10.58 -6.65 3.82
C PHE A 44 10.21 -5.29 4.42
N CYS A 45 11.05 -4.78 5.35
CA CYS A 45 10.76 -3.51 6.04
C CYS A 45 10.78 -2.34 5.07
N GLY A 46 9.78 -1.48 5.17
CA GLY A 46 9.63 -0.30 4.32
C GLY A 46 8.95 -0.55 2.98
N GLN A 47 8.74 -1.79 2.59
CA GLN A 47 8.08 -2.14 1.32
C GLN A 47 6.59 -1.80 1.40
N CYS A 48 6.03 -1.33 0.27
CA CYS A 48 4.62 -0.93 0.22
C CYS A 48 3.67 -2.08 0.60
N VAL A 49 3.96 -3.29 0.13
CA VAL A 49 3.15 -4.48 0.43
C VAL A 49 3.16 -4.78 1.93
N SER A 50 4.29 -4.56 2.60
CA SER A 50 4.39 -4.80 4.04
C SER A 50 3.46 -3.92 4.85
N TYR A 51 3.28 -2.66 4.45
CA TYR A 51 2.33 -1.78 5.09
C TYR A 51 0.89 -2.27 4.89
N VAL A 52 0.48 -2.47 3.62
CA VAL A 52 -0.92 -2.81 3.35
C VAL A 52 -1.32 -4.15 3.95
N THR A 53 -0.43 -5.15 3.96
CA THR A 53 -0.73 -6.45 4.56
C THR A 53 -0.71 -6.41 6.09
N THR A 54 0.02 -5.49 6.68
CA THR A 54 0.01 -5.29 8.13
C THR A 54 -1.33 -4.70 8.59
N VAL A 55 -1.84 -3.70 7.89
CA VAL A 55 -3.10 -3.04 8.29
C VAL A 55 -4.35 -3.77 7.78
N CYS A 56 -4.20 -4.66 6.80
CA CYS A 56 -5.25 -5.56 6.33
C CYS A 56 -4.83 -7.01 6.61
N PRO A 57 -5.03 -7.52 7.82
CA PRO A 57 -4.47 -8.82 8.20
C PRO A 57 -5.03 -10.01 7.41
N ASP A 58 -6.19 -9.87 6.76
CA ASP A 58 -6.76 -10.92 5.92
C ASP A 58 -6.17 -10.92 4.51
N LEU A 59 -5.49 -9.85 4.11
CA LEU A 59 -4.85 -9.75 2.80
C LEU A 59 -3.63 -10.67 2.77
N PRO A 60 -3.52 -11.59 1.79
CA PRO A 60 -2.35 -12.47 1.71
C PRO A 60 -1.05 -11.68 1.58
N VAL A 61 -0.02 -12.09 2.30
CA VAL A 61 1.31 -11.47 2.16
C VAL A 61 1.95 -11.79 0.81
N SER A 62 1.57 -12.89 0.20
CA SER A 62 2.01 -13.24 -1.16
C SER A 62 1.15 -12.52 -2.19
N THR A 63 1.75 -11.58 -2.91
CA THR A 63 1.04 -10.79 -3.92
C THR A 63 0.57 -11.62 -5.11
N GLY A 64 1.15 -12.80 -5.33
CA GLY A 64 0.68 -13.73 -6.36
C GLY A 64 -0.74 -14.25 -6.12
N ARG A 65 -1.26 -14.06 -4.91
CA ARG A 65 -2.63 -14.45 -4.54
C ARG A 65 -3.62 -13.28 -4.64
N TRP A 66 -3.17 -12.10 -5.04
CA TRP A 66 -4.04 -10.95 -5.19
C TRP A 66 -4.72 -10.98 -6.55
N SER A 67 -5.98 -10.57 -6.59
CA SER A 67 -6.74 -10.42 -7.83
C SER A 67 -7.07 -8.96 -8.06
N GLN A 68 -7.10 -8.58 -9.33
CA GLN A 68 -7.44 -7.23 -9.76
C GLN A 68 -8.95 -7.04 -9.72
N GLY A 69 -9.41 -6.10 -8.90
CA GLY A 69 -10.81 -5.72 -8.81
C GLY A 69 -11.15 -4.53 -9.70
N THR A 70 -12.12 -3.70 -9.29
CA THR A 70 -12.56 -2.54 -10.06
C THR A 70 -11.50 -1.44 -10.06
N GLN A 71 -11.49 -0.64 -11.13
CA GLN A 71 -10.64 0.54 -11.21
C GLN A 71 -11.06 1.55 -10.13
N VAL A 72 -10.07 2.15 -9.47
CA VAL A 72 -10.34 3.12 -8.40
C VAL A 72 -10.91 4.42 -8.95
N LYS A 73 -10.35 4.93 -10.05
CA LYS A 73 -10.75 6.21 -10.62
C LYS A 73 -12.23 6.20 -10.98
N GLY A 74 -12.98 7.11 -10.35
CA GLY A 74 -14.41 7.27 -10.63
C GLY A 74 -15.33 6.38 -9.80
N ASP A 75 -14.80 5.42 -9.05
CA ASP A 75 -15.63 4.58 -8.18
C ASP A 75 -15.65 5.18 -6.76
N THR A 76 -16.65 6.01 -6.51
CA THR A 76 -16.81 6.70 -5.24
C THR A 76 -17.44 5.85 -4.15
N ALA A 77 -17.82 4.61 -4.47
CA ALA A 77 -18.37 3.67 -3.48
C ALA A 77 -17.31 2.92 -2.70
N ILE A 78 -16.02 3.06 -3.05
CA ILE A 78 -14.93 2.39 -2.36
C ILE A 78 -14.83 2.91 -0.92
N ALA A 79 -14.83 1.99 0.04
CA ALA A 79 -14.72 2.34 1.45
C ALA A 79 -13.30 2.81 1.80
N ALA A 80 -13.18 3.80 2.69
CA ALA A 80 -11.90 4.16 3.27
C ALA A 80 -11.29 2.95 3.99
N GLY A 81 -10.00 2.72 3.80
CA GLY A 81 -9.31 1.55 4.33
C GLY A 81 -9.12 0.42 3.32
N THR A 82 -9.73 0.52 2.15
CA THR A 82 -9.63 -0.52 1.11
C THR A 82 -8.21 -0.60 0.55
N ALA A 83 -7.68 -1.82 0.45
CA ALA A 83 -6.39 -2.06 -0.20
C ALA A 83 -6.52 -1.87 -1.71
N ILE A 84 -5.62 -1.08 -2.29
CA ILE A 84 -5.56 -0.82 -3.73
C ILE A 84 -4.15 -1.07 -4.23
N ALA A 85 -4.01 -1.39 -5.52
CA ALA A 85 -2.71 -1.68 -6.10
C ALA A 85 -2.73 -1.50 -7.61
N THR A 86 -1.55 -1.56 -8.20
CA THR A 86 -1.36 -1.60 -9.65
C THR A 86 -1.16 -3.05 -10.10
N PHE A 87 -1.59 -3.34 -11.33
CA PHE A 87 -1.54 -4.69 -11.89
C PHE A 87 -1.04 -4.64 -13.33
N ASP A 88 -0.46 -5.74 -13.80
CA ASP A 88 -0.03 -5.85 -15.19
C ASP A 88 -1.19 -6.28 -16.11
N ALA A 89 -0.89 -6.47 -17.38
CA ALA A 89 -1.88 -6.85 -18.38
C ALA A 89 -2.50 -8.23 -18.13
N ASN A 90 -1.86 -9.06 -17.31
CA ASN A 90 -2.36 -10.39 -16.92
C ASN A 90 -3.13 -10.39 -15.61
N GLY A 91 -3.32 -9.21 -15.00
CA GLY A 91 -4.00 -9.10 -13.71
C GLY A 91 -3.15 -9.50 -12.52
N GLN A 92 -1.83 -9.57 -12.68
CA GLN A 92 -0.90 -9.87 -11.60
C GLN A 92 -0.38 -8.58 -10.99
N TYR A 93 -0.21 -8.58 -9.66
CA TYR A 93 0.33 -7.42 -8.98
C TYR A 93 1.72 -7.05 -9.52
N VAL A 94 1.90 -5.77 -9.81
CA VAL A 94 3.19 -5.17 -10.15
C VAL A 94 3.16 -3.69 -9.75
N GLY A 95 4.25 -3.20 -9.22
CA GLY A 95 4.45 -1.78 -8.98
C GLY A 95 4.19 -1.35 -7.54
N HIS A 96 3.00 -0.89 -7.20
CA HIS A 96 2.74 -0.24 -5.92
C HIS A 96 1.40 -0.64 -5.31
N ALA A 97 1.36 -0.64 -3.97
CA ALA A 97 0.14 -0.89 -3.21
C ALA A 97 -0.03 0.19 -2.15
N ALA A 98 -1.27 0.50 -1.82
CA ALA A 98 -1.62 1.55 -0.88
C ALA A 98 -2.97 1.26 -0.21
N ILE A 99 -3.30 2.05 0.80
CA ILE A 99 -4.63 2.04 1.42
C ILE A 99 -5.40 3.27 0.95
N TYR A 100 -6.56 3.03 0.35
CA TYR A 100 -7.46 4.07 -0.15
C TYR A 100 -8.14 4.81 1.01
N VAL A 101 -8.19 6.13 0.93
CA VAL A 101 -8.93 6.96 1.88
C VAL A 101 -10.14 7.59 1.19
N LYS A 102 -9.90 8.30 0.10
CA LYS A 102 -10.94 8.97 -0.70
C LYS A 102 -10.36 9.36 -2.06
N GLN A 103 -11.20 9.90 -2.94
CA GLN A 103 -10.74 10.50 -4.19
C GLN A 103 -11.47 11.81 -4.45
N ASP A 104 -10.84 12.69 -5.21
CA ASP A 104 -11.39 13.96 -5.62
C ASP A 104 -10.82 14.36 -7.00
N ALA A 105 -10.99 15.62 -7.39
CA ALA A 105 -10.51 16.11 -8.69
C ALA A 105 -8.98 16.06 -8.82
N VAL A 106 -8.23 16.03 -7.72
CA VAL A 106 -6.77 16.02 -7.71
C VAL A 106 -6.22 14.61 -7.88
N GLY A 107 -6.82 13.62 -7.20
CA GLY A 107 -6.31 12.26 -7.24
C GLY A 107 -6.89 11.38 -6.15
N ILE A 108 -6.15 10.30 -5.84
CA ILE A 108 -6.49 9.36 -4.78
C ILE A 108 -5.73 9.76 -3.52
N HIS A 109 -6.46 9.99 -2.42
CA HIS A 109 -5.86 10.18 -1.11
C HIS A 109 -5.62 8.81 -0.50
N VAL A 110 -4.36 8.52 -0.14
CA VAL A 110 -3.96 7.20 0.36
C VAL A 110 -3.09 7.31 1.61
N TYR A 111 -2.94 6.18 2.30
CA TYR A 111 -1.81 5.91 3.18
C TYR A 111 -0.94 4.86 2.53
N ASP A 112 0.36 5.08 2.52
CA ASP A 112 1.33 4.14 1.96
C ASP A 112 2.72 4.35 2.54
N GLN A 113 3.63 3.48 2.14
CA GLN A 113 5.08 3.63 2.35
C GLN A 113 5.81 3.06 1.15
N TRP A 114 7.06 3.47 0.95
CA TRP A 114 7.97 2.81 0.02
C TRP A 114 9.40 2.99 0.48
N ILE A 115 10.28 2.08 0.04
CA ILE A 115 11.67 2.03 0.54
C ILE A 115 12.69 2.48 -0.51
N THR A 116 12.30 2.57 -1.77
CA THR A 116 13.23 2.90 -2.86
C THR A 116 13.79 4.32 -2.70
N GLY A 117 15.09 4.48 -2.86
CA GLY A 117 15.75 5.76 -2.68
C GLY A 117 15.68 6.22 -1.22
N ALA A 118 15.40 7.50 -1.01
CA ALA A 118 15.17 8.02 0.35
C ALA A 118 13.90 7.42 0.96
N GLY A 119 12.98 6.98 0.12
CA GLY A 119 11.74 6.37 0.55
C GLY A 119 10.78 7.32 1.23
N LYS A 120 9.69 6.74 1.73
CA LYS A 120 8.68 7.46 2.50
C LYS A 120 8.13 6.51 3.56
N ALA A 121 8.21 6.92 4.82
CA ALA A 121 7.60 6.19 5.94
C ALA A 121 6.07 6.21 5.82
N VAL A 122 5.39 5.35 6.59
CA VAL A 122 3.93 5.28 6.62
C VAL A 122 3.34 6.68 6.79
N GLY A 123 2.40 7.03 5.94
CA GLY A 123 1.71 8.31 6.04
C GLY A 123 0.82 8.59 4.85
N ALA A 124 0.12 9.72 4.94
CA ALA A 124 -0.80 10.17 3.92
C ALA A 124 -0.07 10.79 2.73
N ARG A 125 -0.60 10.58 1.54
CA ARG A 125 -0.24 11.35 0.33
C ARG A 125 -1.36 11.30 -0.69
N VAL A 126 -1.20 12.07 -1.76
CA VAL A 126 -2.14 12.07 -2.88
C VAL A 126 -1.44 11.50 -4.10
N ILE A 127 -2.07 10.47 -4.69
CA ILE A 127 -1.64 9.93 -5.98
C ILE A 127 -2.47 10.63 -7.06
N ARG A 128 -1.83 11.52 -7.80
CA ARG A 128 -2.52 12.37 -8.76
C ARG A 128 -3.04 11.58 -9.96
N TRP A 129 -4.18 12.02 -10.50
CA TRP A 129 -4.61 11.56 -11.82
C TRP A 129 -3.59 12.05 -12.86
N ASN A 130 -3.31 11.22 -13.86
CA ASN A 130 -2.33 11.53 -14.92
C ASN A 130 -0.91 11.80 -14.40
N GLY A 131 -0.58 11.24 -13.23
CA GLY A 131 0.78 11.31 -12.71
C GLY A 131 1.76 10.49 -13.54
N SER A 132 3.03 10.58 -13.19
CA SER A 132 4.12 9.93 -13.92
C SER A 132 4.74 8.81 -13.09
N GLY A 133 4.92 7.64 -13.70
CA GLY A 133 5.45 6.45 -13.02
C GLY A 133 4.37 5.62 -12.34
N VAL A 134 4.60 4.32 -12.19
CA VAL A 134 3.59 3.35 -11.74
C VAL A 134 3.03 3.70 -10.35
N SER A 135 3.85 4.22 -9.45
CA SER A 135 3.44 4.55 -8.08
C SER A 135 2.73 5.90 -7.98
N ASN A 136 2.74 6.69 -9.04
CA ASN A 136 2.24 8.06 -9.03
C ASN A 136 1.18 8.31 -10.10
N TYR A 137 0.64 7.26 -10.71
CA TYR A 137 -0.38 7.35 -11.75
C TYR A 137 -1.69 6.81 -11.21
N GLY A 138 -2.54 7.70 -10.71
CA GLY A 138 -3.79 7.31 -10.05
C GLY A 138 -4.73 6.50 -10.92
N ASP A 139 -4.72 6.76 -12.23
CA ASP A 139 -5.58 6.04 -13.20
C ASP A 139 -5.25 4.54 -13.24
N GLY A 140 -4.04 4.14 -12.84
CA GLY A 140 -3.56 2.77 -12.87
C GLY A 140 -3.86 1.92 -11.64
N PHE A 141 -4.61 2.44 -10.68
CA PHE A 141 -4.89 1.72 -9.44
C PHE A 141 -6.25 1.02 -9.49
N TYR A 142 -6.28 -0.16 -8.90
CA TYR A 142 -7.45 -1.04 -8.84
C TYR A 142 -7.61 -1.56 -7.41
N VAL A 143 -8.82 -1.87 -7.03
CA VAL A 143 -9.10 -2.53 -5.75
C VAL A 143 -8.46 -3.92 -5.77
N VAL A 144 -7.84 -4.33 -4.65
CA VAL A 144 -7.30 -5.68 -4.50
C VAL A 144 -8.41 -6.61 -4.02
N GLU A 145 -8.55 -7.74 -4.69
CA GLU A 145 -9.52 -8.78 -4.31
C GLU A 145 -8.89 -10.17 -4.21
#